data_905b1f115774c4386ff574e8a2eb088c
#
_entry.id   905b1f115774c4386ff574e8a2eb088c
#
_cell.length_a   1.000
_cell.length_b   1.000
_cell.length_c   1.000
_cell.angle_alpha   90.00
_cell.angle_beta   90.00
_cell.angle_gamma   90.00
#
_symmetry.space_group_name_H-M   'P 1'
#
loop_
_entity.id
_entity.type
_entity.pdbx_description
1 polymer ?
#
loop_
_entity_poly.entity_id
_entity_poly.type
_entity_poly.pdbx_seq_one_letter_code
_entity_poly.pdbx_strand_id
1 'polypeptide(L)'
;MSNSVKKFEPQKVVIADVDGIQYDVTKAVGMFSYYEDIYQPFVTANMLMVDSGQNFIGNLPIQGGEEVTVKLKNVKGEAVEYNLRVQKIVNRSVERNMQYYTLVLTSKEGLENDTARVTEKYKANAEAIVSDVLKNVLKTDKELFAEESQFKMSVFPNGKKCHALVQSLMYKTVSKSTKFNKGASTQGTQSESELGGNNVQKSSGTAGYLFFENKDGFIFQSMDRLCSDGTDSFGGTGPVETYYSRPSVGMPPDQVYYNIENYAFDGDIDMSEKLNNGIYSTHMCYFDISSQKYEEYTYDMSKTFNNMSHLGSQITLAKYQKELAKRPSRVMSILLDHEAWYSGEDIANPEEGGDAQFPDYAKYYTAQSIGRRYLMDTHKVQIQIAGNSDLKVGDKIKIMLPNMVAEKLREEQPYDEEASGTYLIAALSHNFAFINDAGSPEFFTNLELIRDTMGIKEYDSKVK
;
A
#
# COMPACT_ATOMS: atom_id res chain seq x y z
N MET A 1 -31.78 -6.77 -15.71
CA MET A 1 -31.81 -5.66 -14.71
C MET A 1 -30.51 -5.54 -13.91
N SER A 2 -29.48 -6.37 -14.12
CA SER A 2 -28.18 -6.26 -13.41
C SER A 2 -27.29 -5.10 -13.91
N ASN A 3 -27.57 -4.50 -15.04
CA ASN A 3 -26.70 -3.48 -15.69
C ASN A 3 -26.77 -2.06 -15.10
N SER A 4 -27.64 -1.77 -14.12
CA SER A 4 -27.76 -0.39 -13.61
C SER A 4 -26.70 -0.03 -12.57
N VAL A 5 -26.17 -1.01 -11.84
CA VAL A 5 -25.21 -0.79 -10.75
C VAL A 5 -23.79 -0.52 -11.25
N LYS A 6 -23.49 -0.86 -12.50
CA LYS A 6 -22.17 -0.68 -13.12
C LYS A 6 -22.09 0.56 -14.02
N LYS A 7 -23.12 1.37 -14.10
CA LYS A 7 -23.14 2.52 -14.98
C LYS A 7 -22.44 3.71 -14.33
N PHE A 8 -21.73 4.45 -15.14
CA PHE A 8 -21.23 5.78 -14.79
C PHE A 8 -21.63 6.77 -15.89
N GLU A 9 -21.56 8.05 -15.60
CA GLU A 9 -21.86 9.09 -16.58
C GLU A 9 -20.55 9.83 -16.92
N PRO A 10 -20.01 9.64 -18.15
CA PRO A 10 -18.89 10.46 -18.61
C PRO A 10 -19.32 11.93 -18.68
N GLN A 11 -18.57 12.81 -18.03
CA GLN A 11 -18.85 14.23 -18.07
C GLN A 11 -17.95 14.92 -19.08
N LYS A 12 -16.66 14.90 -18.86
CA LYS A 12 -15.69 15.56 -19.71
C LYS A 12 -14.28 14.99 -19.53
N VAL A 13 -13.60 14.72 -20.64
CA VAL A 13 -12.16 14.42 -20.65
C VAL A 13 -11.45 15.49 -21.46
N VAL A 14 -10.49 16.14 -20.84
CA VAL A 14 -9.75 17.27 -21.41
C VAL A 14 -8.26 16.99 -21.39
N ILE A 15 -7.59 17.27 -22.48
CA ILE A 15 -6.13 17.33 -22.54
C ILE A 15 -5.75 18.79 -22.81
N ALA A 16 -4.89 19.37 -21.98
CA ALA A 16 -4.32 20.69 -22.19
C ALA A 16 -2.98 20.54 -22.91
N ASP A 17 -2.78 21.30 -23.98
CA ASP A 17 -1.49 21.34 -24.68
C ASP A 17 -0.43 22.15 -23.91
N VAL A 18 0.74 22.31 -24.52
CA VAL A 18 1.87 23.06 -23.94
C VAL A 18 1.58 24.54 -23.70
N ASP A 19 0.63 25.10 -24.47
CA ASP A 19 0.18 26.50 -24.35
C ASP A 19 -1.00 26.63 -23.36
N GLY A 20 -1.47 25.54 -22.78
CA GLY A 20 -2.62 25.49 -21.87
C GLY A 20 -3.98 25.50 -22.57
N ILE A 21 -4.02 25.32 -23.88
CA ILE A 21 -5.27 25.23 -24.62
C ILE A 21 -5.89 23.86 -24.37
N GLN A 22 -7.15 23.87 -23.97
CA GLN A 22 -7.88 22.66 -23.58
C GLN A 22 -8.64 22.05 -24.76
N TYR A 23 -8.41 20.78 -25.01
CA TYR A 23 -9.10 20.00 -26.03
C TYR A 23 -10.01 18.95 -25.38
N ASP A 24 -11.28 18.96 -25.75
CA ASP A 24 -12.24 17.95 -25.31
C ASP A 24 -12.09 16.68 -26.15
N VAL A 25 -11.58 15.64 -25.52
CA VAL A 25 -11.35 14.33 -26.15
C VAL A 25 -12.33 13.25 -25.67
N THR A 26 -13.39 13.62 -24.96
CA THR A 26 -14.34 12.69 -24.33
C THR A 26 -14.84 11.60 -25.29
N LYS A 27 -15.11 11.96 -26.53
CA LYS A 27 -15.64 11.02 -27.56
C LYS A 27 -14.59 10.07 -28.13
N ALA A 28 -13.31 10.37 -27.91
CA ALA A 28 -12.20 9.53 -28.38
C ALA A 28 -11.69 8.57 -27.29
N VAL A 29 -12.20 8.66 -26.07
CA VAL A 29 -11.82 7.75 -24.99
C VAL A 29 -12.61 6.46 -25.12
N GLY A 30 -11.90 5.34 -25.29
CA GLY A 30 -12.49 4.01 -25.26
C GLY A 30 -12.56 3.45 -23.84
N MET A 31 -11.47 3.57 -23.08
CA MET A 31 -11.36 3.08 -21.72
C MET A 31 -10.40 3.97 -20.91
N PHE A 32 -10.74 4.24 -19.67
CA PHE A 32 -9.86 4.87 -18.69
C PHE A 32 -9.72 3.95 -17.49
N SER A 33 -8.48 3.61 -17.15
CA SER A 33 -8.14 2.76 -16.01
C SER A 33 -7.21 3.54 -15.08
N TYR A 34 -7.64 3.79 -13.86
CA TYR A 34 -6.89 4.49 -12.81
C TYR A 34 -6.37 3.46 -11.80
N TYR A 35 -5.09 3.59 -11.40
CA TYR A 35 -4.40 2.63 -10.55
C TYR A 35 -3.80 3.29 -9.32
N GLU A 36 -3.99 2.66 -8.18
CA GLU A 36 -3.29 2.92 -6.94
C GLU A 36 -2.63 1.64 -6.44
N ASP A 37 -1.46 1.76 -5.76
CA ASP A 37 -0.71 0.62 -5.22
C ASP A 37 0.12 1.10 -4.01
N ILE A 38 0.01 0.42 -2.87
CA ILE A 38 0.77 0.77 -1.64
C ILE A 38 2.29 0.60 -1.80
N TYR A 39 2.72 -0.11 -2.82
CA TYR A 39 4.14 -0.33 -3.13
C TYR A 39 4.67 0.62 -4.22
N GLN A 40 3.80 1.42 -4.82
CA GLN A 40 4.15 2.45 -5.79
C GLN A 40 3.99 3.84 -5.18
N PRO A 41 4.96 4.74 -5.40
CA PRO A 41 4.93 6.04 -4.76
C PRO A 41 3.90 7.01 -5.34
N PHE A 42 3.49 6.78 -6.58
CA PHE A 42 2.64 7.70 -7.34
C PHE A 42 1.54 6.94 -8.05
N VAL A 43 0.37 7.57 -8.13
CA VAL A 43 -0.75 7.03 -8.90
C VAL A 43 -0.45 7.07 -10.38
N THR A 44 -1.01 6.09 -11.10
CA THR A 44 -0.88 5.96 -12.54
C THR A 44 -2.23 5.71 -13.18
N ALA A 45 -2.34 5.95 -14.49
CA ALA A 45 -3.53 5.56 -15.24
C ALA A 45 -3.19 5.20 -16.69
N ASN A 46 -4.06 4.44 -17.31
CA ASN A 46 -4.03 4.15 -18.73
C ASN A 46 -5.30 4.67 -19.37
N MET A 47 -5.17 5.38 -20.48
CA MET A 47 -6.30 5.86 -21.27
C MET A 47 -6.18 5.33 -22.70
N LEU A 48 -7.08 4.43 -23.07
CA LEU A 48 -7.19 3.96 -24.45
C LEU A 48 -7.90 5.00 -25.29
N MET A 49 -7.23 5.50 -26.31
CA MET A 49 -7.76 6.46 -27.26
C MET A 49 -8.15 5.75 -28.56
N VAL A 50 -9.33 6.11 -29.07
CA VAL A 50 -9.87 5.65 -30.35
C VAL A 50 -10.12 6.89 -31.21
N ASP A 51 -9.15 7.25 -32.03
CA ASP A 51 -9.22 8.45 -32.87
C ASP A 51 -9.78 8.10 -34.25
N SER A 52 -10.97 8.54 -34.51
CA SER A 52 -11.68 8.30 -35.77
C SER A 52 -11.62 9.52 -36.71
N GLY A 53 -10.42 9.86 -37.21
CA GLY A 53 -10.21 10.86 -38.22
C GLY A 53 -10.04 12.30 -37.75
N GLN A 54 -9.89 12.52 -36.44
CA GLN A 54 -9.55 13.84 -35.88
C GLN A 54 -8.05 14.05 -35.77
N ASN A 55 -7.26 12.97 -35.85
CA ASN A 55 -5.81 12.99 -35.76
C ASN A 55 -5.31 13.81 -34.57
N PHE A 56 -5.80 13.46 -33.38
CA PHE A 56 -5.43 14.16 -32.14
C PHE A 56 -3.92 14.19 -31.87
N ILE A 57 -3.19 13.12 -32.21
CA ILE A 57 -1.73 13.12 -32.05
C ILE A 57 -1.06 14.15 -32.97
N GLY A 58 -1.59 14.37 -34.16
CA GLY A 58 -1.03 15.34 -35.12
C GLY A 58 -1.49 16.76 -34.87
N ASN A 59 -2.75 16.95 -34.49
CA ASN A 59 -3.37 18.27 -34.29
C ASN A 59 -3.14 18.80 -32.87
N LEU A 60 -3.08 17.90 -31.90
CA LEU A 60 -2.66 18.13 -30.50
C LEU A 60 -1.31 17.43 -30.36
N PRO A 61 -0.18 18.13 -30.51
CA PRO A 61 1.13 17.50 -30.53
C PRO A 61 1.50 16.97 -29.12
N ILE A 62 0.94 15.82 -28.77
CA ILE A 62 1.21 15.16 -27.49
C ILE A 62 2.68 14.72 -27.48
N GLN A 63 3.48 15.33 -26.61
CA GLN A 63 4.92 15.07 -26.48
C GLN A 63 5.29 14.45 -25.11
N GLY A 64 4.38 14.53 -24.14
CA GLY A 64 4.56 14.15 -22.74
C GLY A 64 4.58 15.37 -21.82
N GLY A 65 3.92 15.23 -20.68
CA GLY A 65 3.76 16.30 -19.68
C GLY A 65 2.43 17.06 -19.77
N GLU A 66 1.65 16.87 -20.82
CA GLU A 66 0.33 17.48 -20.99
C GLU A 66 -0.58 17.10 -19.80
N GLU A 67 -1.39 18.06 -19.36
CA GLU A 67 -2.36 17.86 -18.31
C GLU A 67 -3.61 17.18 -18.84
N VAL A 68 -4.03 16.12 -18.16
CA VAL A 68 -5.24 15.35 -18.49
C VAL A 68 -6.18 15.40 -17.30
N THR A 69 -7.37 15.98 -17.53
CA THR A 69 -8.45 16.02 -16.54
C THR A 69 -9.58 15.12 -16.98
N VAL A 70 -9.94 14.16 -16.15
CA VAL A 70 -11.06 13.24 -16.38
C VAL A 70 -12.14 13.51 -15.35
N LYS A 71 -13.32 13.95 -15.81
CA LYS A 71 -14.50 14.23 -14.97
C LYS A 71 -15.59 13.22 -15.27
N LEU A 72 -16.05 12.57 -14.24
CA LEU A 72 -17.05 11.50 -14.29
C LEU A 72 -18.09 11.70 -13.18
N LYS A 73 -19.26 11.09 -13.32
CA LYS A 73 -20.16 10.84 -12.19
C LYS A 73 -20.26 9.35 -11.94
N ASN A 74 -20.09 8.96 -10.69
CA ASN A 74 -20.26 7.57 -10.29
C ASN A 74 -21.73 7.15 -10.28
N VAL A 75 -22.00 5.89 -9.95
CA VAL A 75 -23.37 5.33 -9.87
C VAL A 75 -24.27 6.09 -8.89
N LYS A 76 -23.68 6.67 -7.83
CA LYS A 76 -24.41 7.47 -6.82
C LYS A 76 -24.69 8.89 -7.30
N GLY A 77 -24.18 9.29 -8.48
CA GLY A 77 -24.32 10.64 -9.03
C GLY A 77 -23.28 11.64 -8.47
N GLU A 78 -22.30 11.18 -7.73
CA GLU A 78 -21.22 12.00 -7.17
C GLU A 78 -20.16 12.27 -8.24
N ALA A 79 -19.64 13.49 -8.25
CA ALA A 79 -18.59 13.88 -9.18
C ALA A 79 -17.23 13.30 -8.74
N VAL A 80 -16.55 12.67 -9.67
CA VAL A 80 -15.18 12.17 -9.50
C VAL A 80 -14.29 12.84 -10.53
N GLU A 81 -13.16 13.38 -10.10
CA GLU A 81 -12.21 14.07 -10.94
C GLU A 81 -10.80 13.52 -10.76
N TYR A 82 -10.14 13.19 -11.86
CA TYR A 82 -8.74 12.77 -11.90
C TYR A 82 -7.92 13.78 -12.67
N ASN A 83 -6.84 14.30 -12.06
CA ASN A 83 -5.90 15.24 -12.66
C ASN A 83 -4.53 14.57 -12.76
N LEU A 84 -4.14 14.25 -13.98
CA LEU A 84 -2.95 13.46 -14.28
C LEU A 84 -2.14 14.13 -15.40
N ARG A 85 -0.96 13.60 -15.68
CA ARG A 85 -0.11 14.06 -16.78
C ARG A 85 0.29 12.91 -17.69
N VAL A 86 0.39 13.20 -18.98
CA VAL A 86 0.87 12.23 -19.96
C VAL A 86 2.33 11.91 -19.68
N GLN A 87 2.62 10.64 -19.42
CA GLN A 87 4.00 10.16 -19.27
C GLN A 87 4.55 9.65 -20.61
N LYS A 88 3.76 8.87 -21.33
CA LYS A 88 4.16 8.28 -22.62
C LYS A 88 2.95 7.80 -23.43
N ILE A 89 3.17 7.59 -24.73
CA ILE A 89 2.22 6.93 -25.63
C ILE A 89 2.75 5.54 -25.95
N VAL A 90 1.87 4.54 -25.87
CA VAL A 90 2.20 3.15 -26.18
C VAL A 90 1.12 2.51 -27.07
N ASN A 91 1.44 1.35 -27.65
CA ASN A 91 0.49 0.53 -28.42
C ASN A 91 -0.21 1.27 -29.57
N ARG A 92 0.51 2.16 -30.26
CA ARG A 92 -0.05 2.90 -31.38
C ARG A 92 -0.21 2.01 -32.60
N SER A 93 -1.45 1.87 -33.06
CA SER A 93 -1.81 1.16 -34.29
C SER A 93 -2.77 1.96 -35.14
N VAL A 94 -2.76 1.71 -36.43
CA VAL A 94 -3.65 2.35 -37.40
C VAL A 94 -4.37 1.24 -38.17
N GLU A 95 -5.69 1.23 -38.07
CA GLU A 95 -6.54 0.32 -38.83
C GLU A 95 -7.53 1.11 -39.66
N ARG A 96 -7.44 1.00 -41.00
CA ARG A 96 -8.25 1.80 -41.93
C ARG A 96 -8.10 3.32 -41.66
N ASN A 97 -9.16 3.97 -41.19
CA ASN A 97 -9.19 5.40 -40.86
C ASN A 97 -9.23 5.67 -39.35
N MET A 98 -8.94 4.68 -38.54
CA MET A 98 -8.92 4.81 -37.08
C MET A 98 -7.52 4.58 -36.53
N GLN A 99 -7.14 5.39 -35.53
CA GLN A 99 -5.92 5.21 -34.77
C GLN A 99 -6.28 4.78 -33.36
N TYR A 100 -5.59 3.76 -32.89
CA TYR A 100 -5.67 3.28 -31.51
C TYR A 100 -4.33 3.52 -30.83
N TYR A 101 -4.36 4.08 -29.65
CA TYR A 101 -3.17 4.24 -28.82
C TYR A 101 -3.54 4.36 -27.37
N THR A 102 -2.59 4.04 -26.47
CA THR A 102 -2.78 4.18 -25.04
C THR A 102 -1.89 5.28 -24.52
N LEU A 103 -2.49 6.27 -23.86
CA LEU A 103 -1.79 7.24 -23.04
C LEU A 103 -1.54 6.63 -21.68
N VAL A 104 -0.28 6.53 -21.30
CA VAL A 104 0.10 6.20 -19.92
C VAL A 104 0.25 7.50 -19.16
N LEU A 105 -0.49 7.62 -18.09
CA LEU A 105 -0.61 8.82 -17.27
C LEU A 105 -0.04 8.57 -15.88
N THR A 106 0.42 9.62 -15.23
CA THR A 106 0.88 9.59 -13.83
C THR A 106 0.52 10.89 -13.12
N SER A 107 0.63 10.94 -11.81
CA SER A 107 0.51 12.21 -11.08
C SER A 107 1.61 13.19 -11.49
N LYS A 108 1.38 14.48 -11.28
CA LYS A 108 2.37 15.54 -11.52
C LYS A 108 3.67 15.23 -10.80
N GLU A 109 3.58 14.79 -9.57
CA GLU A 109 4.69 14.46 -8.69
C GLU A 109 5.52 13.28 -9.20
N GLY A 110 4.89 12.34 -9.91
CA GLY A 110 5.58 11.22 -10.54
C GLY A 110 6.57 11.67 -11.61
N LEU A 111 6.19 12.65 -12.46
CA LEU A 111 7.10 13.23 -13.45
C LEU A 111 8.16 14.13 -12.80
N GLU A 112 7.78 14.97 -11.83
CA GLU A 112 8.70 15.87 -11.14
C GLU A 112 9.79 15.11 -10.38
N ASN A 113 9.46 13.96 -9.79
CA ASN A 113 10.43 13.09 -9.12
C ASN A 113 11.59 12.64 -10.03
N ASP A 114 11.37 12.56 -11.35
CA ASP A 114 12.42 12.15 -12.27
C ASP A 114 13.56 13.18 -12.41
N THR A 115 13.25 14.42 -12.22
CA THR A 115 14.23 15.54 -12.30
C THR A 115 14.62 16.11 -10.94
N ALA A 116 13.71 16.09 -9.97
CA ALA A 116 13.93 16.62 -8.65
C ALA A 116 15.05 15.88 -7.89
N ARG A 117 15.90 16.64 -7.17
CA ARG A 117 17.00 16.11 -6.38
C ARG A 117 17.02 16.75 -5.01
N VAL A 118 17.18 15.92 -3.99
CA VAL A 118 17.29 16.38 -2.61
C VAL A 118 18.78 16.53 -2.27
N THR A 119 19.20 17.76 -1.96
CA THR A 119 20.59 18.10 -1.66
C THR A 119 20.78 18.57 -0.23
N GLU A 120 19.72 19.02 0.42
CA GLU A 120 19.77 19.52 1.78
C GLU A 120 19.98 18.40 2.80
N LYS A 121 20.70 18.73 3.88
CA LYS A 121 20.86 17.81 5.02
C LYS A 121 19.66 17.93 5.94
N TYR A 122 19.20 16.82 6.42
CA TYR A 122 18.10 16.76 7.38
C TYR A 122 18.58 16.29 8.74
N LYS A 123 18.06 16.92 9.78
CA LYS A 123 18.18 16.49 11.16
C LYS A 123 16.79 16.60 11.80
N ALA A 124 15.92 15.64 11.49
CA ALA A 124 14.52 15.68 11.88
C ALA A 124 13.90 14.27 11.93
N ASN A 125 12.68 14.18 12.41
CA ASN A 125 11.88 12.97 12.35
C ASN A 125 11.54 12.62 10.89
N ALA A 126 11.31 11.35 10.60
CA ALA A 126 11.10 10.88 9.23
C ALA A 126 9.91 11.56 8.54
N GLU A 127 8.77 11.71 9.24
CA GLU A 127 7.58 12.38 8.72
C GLU A 127 7.83 13.85 8.40
N ALA A 128 8.66 14.54 9.18
CA ALA A 128 9.04 15.92 8.90
C ALA A 128 9.91 16.02 7.66
N ILE A 129 10.86 15.09 7.47
CA ILE A 129 11.68 15.02 6.26
C ILE A 129 10.82 14.75 5.04
N VAL A 130 9.90 13.79 5.12
CA VAL A 130 8.98 13.46 4.01
C VAL A 130 8.10 14.65 3.66
N SER A 131 7.56 15.36 4.68
CA SER A 131 6.77 16.57 4.47
C SER A 131 7.55 17.68 3.76
N ASP A 132 8.79 17.90 4.16
CA ASP A 132 9.66 18.90 3.54
C ASP A 132 9.98 18.56 2.08
N VAL A 133 10.34 17.29 1.82
CA VAL A 133 10.62 16.80 0.46
C VAL A 133 9.41 16.96 -0.46
N LEU A 134 8.20 16.65 0.02
CA LEU A 134 6.98 16.81 -0.75
C LEU A 134 6.66 18.29 -1.02
N LYS A 135 6.69 19.14 0.00
CA LYS A 135 6.28 20.54 -0.11
C LYS A 135 7.32 21.43 -0.78
N ASN A 136 8.60 21.26 -0.45
CA ASN A 136 9.66 22.18 -0.88
C ASN A 136 10.42 21.70 -2.10
N VAL A 137 10.56 20.38 -2.31
CA VAL A 137 11.29 19.82 -3.46
C VAL A 137 10.35 19.41 -4.57
N LEU A 138 9.31 18.61 -4.29
CA LEU A 138 8.28 18.22 -5.27
C LEU A 138 7.18 19.28 -5.44
N LYS A 139 7.07 20.25 -4.52
CA LYS A 139 6.09 21.36 -4.58
C LYS A 139 4.66 20.89 -4.80
N THR A 140 4.28 19.83 -4.10
CA THR A 140 2.92 19.30 -4.20
C THR A 140 1.97 20.10 -3.32
N ASP A 141 0.75 20.27 -3.83
CA ASP A 141 -0.38 20.84 -3.10
C ASP A 141 -1.20 19.75 -2.37
N LYS A 142 -0.89 18.47 -2.60
CA LYS A 142 -1.58 17.34 -1.99
C LYS A 142 -1.26 17.22 -0.50
N GLU A 143 -2.24 16.75 0.26
CA GLU A 143 -2.09 16.50 1.69
C GLU A 143 -1.19 15.30 1.96
N LEU A 144 -0.43 15.37 3.07
CA LEU A 144 0.36 14.25 3.58
C LEU A 144 -0.26 13.74 4.88
N PHE A 145 -0.70 12.50 4.87
CA PHE A 145 -1.19 11.76 6.04
C PHE A 145 -0.06 10.95 6.64
N ALA A 146 0.72 11.56 7.51
CA ALA A 146 1.90 10.95 8.11
C ALA A 146 1.65 10.52 9.56
N GLU A 147 2.15 9.35 9.91
CA GLU A 147 2.24 8.88 11.29
C GLU A 147 3.55 9.36 11.91
N GLU A 148 3.49 9.86 13.15
CA GLU A 148 4.66 10.34 13.88
C GLU A 148 5.68 9.21 14.10
N SER A 149 6.95 9.52 13.84
CA SER A 149 8.07 8.63 14.12
C SER A 149 8.73 8.94 15.46
N GLN A 150 9.33 7.92 16.06
CA GLN A 150 9.88 8.02 17.40
C GLN A 150 11.23 8.76 17.42
N PHE A 151 12.05 8.59 16.38
CA PHE A 151 13.44 9.05 16.40
C PHE A 151 13.72 10.09 15.32
N LYS A 152 14.52 11.08 15.67
CA LYS A 152 15.10 12.01 14.71
C LYS A 152 16.26 11.34 13.97
N MET A 153 16.38 11.61 12.69
CA MET A 153 17.40 11.06 11.83
C MET A 153 18.28 12.17 11.28
N SER A 154 19.57 11.91 11.18
CA SER A 154 20.53 12.75 10.48
C SER A 154 20.75 12.15 9.08
N VAL A 155 20.26 12.80 8.04
CA VAL A 155 20.20 12.25 6.69
C VAL A 155 20.93 13.13 5.70
N PHE A 156 21.82 12.51 4.91
CA PHE A 156 22.58 13.13 3.81
C PHE A 156 22.09 12.56 2.47
N PRO A 157 21.18 13.25 1.78
CA PRO A 157 20.59 12.72 0.55
C PRO A 157 21.55 12.56 -0.63
N ASN A 158 22.62 13.36 -0.69
CA ASN A 158 23.63 13.31 -1.77
C ASN A 158 23.01 13.39 -3.19
N GLY A 159 22.01 14.23 -3.39
CA GLY A 159 21.35 14.37 -4.68
C GLY A 159 20.46 13.20 -5.09
N LYS A 160 19.99 12.41 -4.14
CA LYS A 160 18.99 11.34 -4.41
C LYS A 160 17.69 11.93 -4.95
N LYS A 161 16.98 11.15 -5.78
CA LYS A 161 15.59 11.44 -6.12
C LYS A 161 14.72 11.43 -4.85
N CYS A 162 13.67 12.23 -4.85
CA CYS A 162 12.77 12.36 -3.69
C CYS A 162 12.24 11.01 -3.19
N HIS A 163 11.66 10.22 -4.09
CA HIS A 163 11.16 8.89 -3.72
C HIS A 163 12.27 7.96 -3.21
N ALA A 164 13.45 7.95 -3.83
CA ALA A 164 14.56 7.10 -3.38
C ALA A 164 15.04 7.46 -1.97
N LEU A 165 14.98 8.74 -1.61
CA LEU A 165 15.22 9.17 -0.24
C LEU A 165 14.14 8.64 0.71
N VAL A 166 12.86 8.89 0.41
CA VAL A 166 11.73 8.42 1.23
C VAL A 166 11.77 6.91 1.41
N GLN A 167 12.04 6.15 0.34
CA GLN A 167 12.19 4.70 0.39
C GLN A 167 13.30 4.26 1.35
N SER A 168 14.42 5.00 1.39
CA SER A 168 15.50 4.70 2.33
C SER A 168 15.12 4.95 3.80
N LEU A 169 14.16 5.83 4.05
CA LEU A 169 13.63 6.11 5.40
C LEU A 169 12.61 5.07 5.86
N MET A 170 11.77 4.55 4.94
CA MET A 170 10.67 3.64 5.28
C MET A 170 11.10 2.44 6.14
N TYR A 171 12.22 1.82 5.81
CA TYR A 171 12.73 0.63 6.52
C TYR A 171 13.37 0.95 7.89
N LYS A 172 13.68 2.21 8.15
CA LYS A 172 14.39 2.65 9.36
C LYS A 172 13.50 3.42 10.31
N THR A 173 12.30 3.78 9.88
CA THR A 173 11.36 4.54 10.67
C THR A 173 10.64 3.62 11.64
N VAL A 174 10.57 4.06 12.90
CA VAL A 174 9.87 3.39 14.00
C VAL A 174 8.70 4.28 14.43
N SER A 175 7.51 3.70 14.54
CA SER A 175 6.31 4.41 14.96
C SER A 175 6.40 4.87 16.42
N LYS A 176 5.91 6.07 16.69
CA LYS A 176 5.72 6.62 18.04
C LYS A 176 4.36 6.26 18.64
N SER A 177 3.47 5.67 17.86
CA SER A 177 2.10 5.40 18.29
C SER A 177 2.03 4.40 19.42
N THR A 178 1.57 4.84 20.60
CA THR A 178 1.36 3.99 21.77
C THR A 178 0.13 3.10 21.67
N LYS A 179 -0.77 3.37 20.74
CA LYS A 179 -2.02 2.61 20.59
C LYS A 179 -1.78 1.16 20.20
N PHE A 180 -0.77 0.91 19.39
CA PHE A 180 -0.45 -0.42 18.89
C PHE A 180 0.35 -1.28 19.89
N ASN A 181 0.94 -0.66 20.91
CA ASN A 181 1.84 -1.31 21.87
C ASN A 181 1.26 -1.51 23.27
N LYS A 182 0.04 -1.06 23.52
CA LYS A 182 -0.61 -1.29 24.83
C LYS A 182 -0.73 -2.76 25.19
N GLY A 183 -0.78 -3.66 24.22
CA GLY A 183 -0.74 -5.10 24.43
C GLY A 183 0.67 -5.67 24.58
N ALA A 184 1.66 -5.05 23.95
CA ALA A 184 3.06 -5.50 23.97
C ALA A 184 3.71 -5.31 25.34
N SER A 185 3.38 -4.23 26.03
CA SER A 185 3.93 -3.92 27.36
C SER A 185 3.42 -4.83 28.48
N THR A 186 2.32 -5.55 28.25
CA THR A 186 1.67 -6.38 29.29
C THR A 186 1.82 -7.88 29.08
N GLN A 187 2.20 -8.35 27.89
CA GLN A 187 2.30 -9.78 27.58
C GLN A 187 3.63 -10.21 26.94
N GLY A 188 4.47 -9.26 26.57
CA GLY A 188 5.74 -9.57 25.93
C GLY A 188 6.80 -9.97 26.94
N THR A 189 6.85 -11.20 27.32
CA THR A 189 8.02 -11.82 27.96
C THR A 189 9.15 -12.04 26.96
N GLN A 190 9.51 -11.04 26.21
CA GLN A 190 10.82 -11.02 25.57
C GLN A 190 11.79 -10.55 26.63
N SER A 191 12.72 -11.41 27.01
CA SER A 191 13.77 -11.02 27.94
C SER A 191 14.58 -9.88 27.34
N GLU A 192 15.08 -8.98 28.19
CA GLU A 192 15.95 -7.88 27.78
C GLU A 192 17.12 -8.35 26.91
N SER A 193 17.58 -9.59 27.11
CA SER A 193 18.62 -10.23 26.31
C SER A 193 18.17 -10.61 24.89
N GLU A 194 16.87 -10.79 24.63
CA GLU A 194 16.36 -11.22 23.31
C GLU A 194 16.13 -10.06 22.37
N LEU A 195 15.91 -8.85 22.91
CA LEU A 195 15.73 -7.61 22.13
C LEU A 195 16.97 -6.70 22.17
N GLY A 196 18.05 -7.14 22.82
CA GLY A 196 19.33 -6.44 22.80
C GLY A 196 19.46 -5.28 23.76
N GLY A 197 18.67 -5.26 24.79
CA GLY A 197 18.87 -4.31 25.88
C GLY A 197 17.63 -3.50 26.28
N ASN A 198 17.72 -2.89 27.44
CA ASN A 198 16.66 -2.14 28.12
C ASN A 198 15.98 -1.06 27.28
N ASN A 199 16.65 -0.57 26.24
CA ASN A 199 16.20 0.58 25.49
C ASN A 199 15.19 0.22 24.38
N VAL A 200 15.26 -0.98 23.82
CA VAL A 200 14.31 -1.44 22.79
C VAL A 200 12.95 -1.77 23.41
N GLN A 201 12.92 -2.23 24.65
CA GLN A 201 11.66 -2.48 25.38
C GLN A 201 10.87 -1.20 25.70
N LYS A 202 11.57 -0.07 25.80
CA LYS A 202 10.94 1.22 26.08
C LYS A 202 10.41 1.89 24.82
N SER A 203 10.78 1.40 23.62
CA SER A 203 10.21 1.92 22.38
C SER A 203 8.76 1.50 22.27
N SER A 204 7.90 2.47 22.10
CA SER A 204 6.46 2.26 22.03
C SER A 204 5.97 1.97 20.59
N GLY A 205 6.89 1.81 19.64
CA GLY A 205 6.58 1.73 18.23
C GLY A 205 7.04 0.42 17.58
N THR A 206 6.55 0.18 16.38
CA THR A 206 7.00 -0.89 15.49
C THR A 206 7.66 -0.29 14.25
N ALA A 207 8.57 -1.05 13.65
CA ALA A 207 9.33 -0.61 12.49
C ALA A 207 8.65 -1.00 11.19
N GLY A 208 8.90 -0.19 10.17
CA GLY A 208 8.45 -0.41 8.80
C GLY A 208 7.26 0.44 8.43
N TYR A 209 7.55 1.42 7.57
CA TYR A 209 6.56 2.33 7.01
C TYR A 209 6.35 2.01 5.54
N LEU A 210 5.21 2.45 5.02
CA LEU A 210 4.91 2.50 3.61
C LEU A 210 4.72 3.95 3.19
N PHE A 211 5.08 4.24 1.94
CA PHE A 211 4.87 5.54 1.32
C PHE A 211 4.23 5.34 -0.05
N PHE A 212 3.04 5.86 -0.21
CA PHE A 212 2.27 5.76 -1.45
C PHE A 212 1.32 6.95 -1.60
N GLU A 213 0.83 7.14 -2.81
CA GLU A 213 -0.20 8.10 -3.16
C GLU A 213 -1.52 7.37 -3.40
N ASN A 214 -2.60 7.92 -2.91
CA ASN A 214 -3.97 7.53 -3.25
C ASN A 214 -4.79 8.77 -3.66
N LYS A 215 -6.08 8.61 -3.90
CA LYS A 215 -6.98 9.70 -4.31
C LYS A 215 -7.03 10.88 -3.34
N ASP A 216 -6.76 10.67 -2.05
CA ASP A 216 -6.84 11.72 -1.02
C ASP A 216 -5.51 12.47 -0.82
N GLY A 217 -4.39 11.86 -1.22
CA GLY A 217 -3.07 12.46 -1.08
C GLY A 217 -1.97 11.43 -0.82
N PHE A 218 -0.90 11.87 -0.15
CA PHE A 218 0.22 11.02 0.20
C PHE A 218 0.07 10.40 1.58
N ILE A 219 0.40 9.13 1.68
CA ILE A 219 0.36 8.36 2.92
C ILE A 219 1.78 8.00 3.34
N PHE A 220 2.16 8.27 4.59
CA PHE A 220 3.41 7.81 5.18
C PHE A 220 3.10 7.23 6.57
N GLN A 221 2.83 5.95 6.64
CA GLN A 221 2.34 5.27 7.84
C GLN A 221 2.99 3.92 8.05
N SER A 222 3.02 3.47 9.31
CA SER A 222 3.50 2.14 9.65
C SER A 222 2.55 1.04 9.15
N MET A 223 3.10 -0.12 8.84
CA MET A 223 2.30 -1.30 8.49
C MET A 223 1.36 -1.71 9.62
N ASP A 224 1.76 -1.50 10.87
CA ASP A 224 0.92 -1.75 12.02
C ASP A 224 -0.31 -0.84 12.07
N ARG A 225 -0.14 0.45 11.73
CA ARG A 225 -1.27 1.37 11.66
C ARG A 225 -2.25 0.96 10.57
N LEU A 226 -1.75 0.56 9.41
CA LEU A 226 -2.58 0.08 8.31
C LEU A 226 -3.36 -1.20 8.68
N CYS A 227 -2.79 -2.05 9.53
CA CYS A 227 -3.44 -3.29 10.01
C CYS A 227 -4.29 -3.10 11.26
N SER A 228 -4.25 -1.94 11.93
CA SER A 228 -4.95 -1.72 13.20
C SER A 228 -6.45 -1.65 13.05
N ASP A 229 -7.16 -1.99 14.12
CA ASP A 229 -8.63 -1.96 14.18
C ASP A 229 -9.19 -0.54 14.43
N GLY A 230 -8.30 0.46 14.56
CA GLY A 230 -8.70 1.83 14.86
C GLY A 230 -9.38 2.50 13.66
N THR A 231 -10.48 3.19 13.94
CA THR A 231 -11.20 4.09 13.01
C THR A 231 -10.59 5.50 13.02
N ASP A 232 -9.31 5.61 13.37
CA ASP A 232 -8.69 6.92 13.55
C ASP A 232 -8.50 7.62 12.21
N SER A 233 -8.82 8.88 12.24
CA SER A 233 -9.01 9.86 11.19
C SER A 233 -7.80 10.24 10.33
N PHE A 234 -6.70 9.53 10.40
CA PHE A 234 -5.58 9.70 9.49
C PHE A 234 -5.59 8.59 8.44
N GLY A 235 -6.36 8.77 7.37
CA GLY A 235 -6.52 7.71 6.38
C GLY A 235 -7.14 6.45 6.98
N GLY A 236 -7.72 6.58 8.17
CA GLY A 236 -8.43 5.52 8.86
C GLY A 236 -9.64 5.14 8.04
N THR A 237 -9.78 3.88 7.82
CA THR A 237 -10.93 3.28 7.19
C THR A 237 -12.15 3.66 7.99
N GLY A 238 -13.16 4.17 7.32
CA GLY A 238 -14.53 4.15 7.82
C GLY A 238 -14.94 2.74 8.24
N PRO A 239 -16.21 2.51 8.52
CA PRO A 239 -16.69 1.17 8.84
C PRO A 239 -16.25 0.21 7.72
N VAL A 240 -15.62 -0.90 8.12
CA VAL A 240 -15.12 -1.91 7.18
C VAL A 240 -16.29 -2.51 6.41
N GLU A 241 -16.39 -2.20 5.13
CA GLU A 241 -17.45 -2.75 4.27
C GLU A 241 -17.22 -4.23 4.03
N THR A 242 -18.32 -5.00 3.99
CA THR A 242 -18.29 -6.44 3.78
C THR A 242 -18.78 -6.80 2.39
N TYR A 243 -17.95 -7.49 1.64
CA TYR A 243 -18.24 -8.00 0.30
C TYR A 243 -18.45 -9.52 0.35
N TYR A 244 -19.44 -10.00 -0.40
CA TYR A 244 -19.86 -11.41 -0.40
C TYR A 244 -19.75 -11.99 -1.80
N SER A 245 -19.20 -13.18 -1.94
CA SER A 245 -19.28 -13.92 -3.19
C SER A 245 -20.55 -14.76 -3.19
N ARG A 246 -21.56 -14.32 -3.96
CA ARG A 246 -22.88 -14.97 -4.08
C ARG A 246 -23.34 -14.95 -5.54
N PRO A 247 -24.20 -15.91 -5.95
CA PRO A 247 -24.85 -15.83 -7.26
C PRO A 247 -25.65 -14.52 -7.40
N SER A 248 -25.40 -13.75 -8.43
CA SER A 248 -26.00 -12.42 -8.64
C SER A 248 -27.42 -12.46 -9.20
N VAL A 249 -27.93 -13.64 -9.57
CA VAL A 249 -29.25 -13.79 -10.20
C VAL A 249 -30.35 -13.45 -9.21
N GLY A 250 -31.15 -12.43 -9.51
CA GLY A 250 -32.28 -12.00 -8.68
C GLY A 250 -31.94 -11.13 -7.48
N MET A 251 -30.65 -10.71 -7.33
CA MET A 251 -30.26 -9.80 -6.24
C MET A 251 -30.83 -8.39 -6.44
N PRO A 252 -31.26 -7.71 -5.35
CA PRO A 252 -31.53 -6.29 -5.36
C PRO A 252 -30.26 -5.47 -5.70
N PRO A 253 -30.38 -4.27 -6.33
CA PRO A 253 -29.25 -3.47 -6.75
C PRO A 253 -28.28 -3.08 -5.62
N ASP A 254 -28.77 -2.80 -4.43
CA ASP A 254 -28.01 -2.50 -3.22
C ASP A 254 -27.12 -3.68 -2.78
N GLN A 255 -27.61 -4.91 -2.92
CA GLN A 255 -26.82 -6.11 -2.61
C GLN A 255 -25.81 -6.44 -3.72
N VAL A 256 -26.14 -6.17 -4.99
CA VAL A 256 -25.21 -6.37 -6.12
C VAL A 256 -23.98 -5.48 -5.97
N TYR A 257 -24.12 -4.30 -5.39
CA TYR A 257 -23.00 -3.38 -5.15
C TYR A 257 -21.91 -3.99 -4.25
N TYR A 258 -22.30 -4.79 -3.27
CA TYR A 258 -21.40 -5.49 -2.35
C TYR A 258 -21.10 -6.93 -2.77
N ASN A 259 -21.38 -7.30 -4.02
CA ASN A 259 -21.13 -8.65 -4.52
C ASN A 259 -19.75 -8.74 -5.19
N ILE A 260 -19.02 -9.80 -4.84
CA ILE A 260 -17.78 -10.18 -5.53
C ILE A 260 -18.17 -10.96 -6.79
N GLU A 261 -17.85 -10.43 -7.95
CA GLU A 261 -18.19 -11.04 -9.23
C GLU A 261 -17.24 -12.19 -9.59
N ASN A 262 -15.94 -11.92 -9.40
CA ASN A 262 -14.89 -12.90 -9.61
C ASN A 262 -13.84 -12.74 -8.51
N TYR A 263 -13.22 -13.85 -8.14
CA TYR A 263 -12.05 -13.83 -7.26
C TYR A 263 -11.03 -14.89 -7.68
N ALA A 264 -9.79 -14.64 -7.39
CA ALA A 264 -8.69 -15.55 -7.63
C ALA A 264 -7.66 -15.42 -6.49
N PHE A 265 -7.07 -16.53 -6.10
CA PHE A 265 -5.96 -16.55 -5.16
C PHE A 265 -4.64 -16.48 -5.93
N ASP A 266 -3.70 -15.68 -5.43
CA ASP A 266 -2.39 -15.54 -6.01
C ASP A 266 -1.33 -16.07 -5.03
N GLY A 267 -0.80 -17.25 -5.30
CA GLY A 267 0.36 -17.83 -4.62
C GLY A 267 0.22 -18.07 -3.11
N ASP A 268 -0.91 -18.62 -2.65
CA ASP A 268 -1.28 -18.71 -1.24
C ASP A 268 -0.28 -19.37 -0.31
N ILE A 269 0.44 -20.39 -0.74
CA ILE A 269 1.32 -21.16 0.13
C ILE A 269 2.65 -21.46 -0.58
N ASP A 270 3.63 -20.59 -0.41
CA ASP A 270 5.01 -20.86 -0.78
C ASP A 270 5.94 -20.82 0.44
N MET A 271 6.18 -21.97 1.04
CA MET A 271 7.07 -22.08 2.19
C MET A 271 8.52 -21.80 1.83
N SER A 272 8.93 -22.17 0.60
CA SER A 272 10.30 -21.93 0.14
C SER A 272 10.58 -20.44 -0.04
N GLU A 273 9.65 -19.70 -0.63
CA GLU A 273 9.75 -18.27 -0.75
C GLU A 273 9.78 -17.60 0.62
N LYS A 274 8.88 -17.99 1.53
CA LYS A 274 8.81 -17.44 2.90
C LYS A 274 10.11 -17.67 3.67
N LEU A 275 10.73 -18.84 3.54
CA LEU A 275 12.03 -19.13 4.15
C LEU A 275 13.15 -18.32 3.48
N ASN A 276 13.22 -18.29 2.15
CA ASN A 276 14.26 -17.55 1.42
C ASN A 276 14.23 -16.04 1.70
N ASN A 277 13.05 -15.48 1.86
CA ASN A 277 12.85 -14.09 2.24
C ASN A 277 13.12 -13.80 3.72
N GLY A 278 13.38 -14.82 4.53
CA GLY A 278 13.68 -14.68 5.95
C GLY A 278 12.51 -14.15 6.78
N ILE A 279 11.27 -14.43 6.37
CA ILE A 279 10.06 -13.92 7.06
C ILE A 279 10.04 -14.33 8.51
N TYR A 280 10.36 -15.58 8.79
CA TYR A 280 10.28 -16.13 10.15
C TYR A 280 11.53 -15.88 10.98
N SER A 281 12.72 -15.99 10.37
CA SER A 281 13.98 -15.80 11.07
C SER A 281 15.07 -15.25 10.14
N THR A 282 15.74 -14.19 10.58
CA THR A 282 16.83 -13.55 9.85
C THR A 282 18.04 -13.39 10.76
N HIS A 283 19.21 -13.80 10.28
CA HIS A 283 20.48 -13.55 10.92
C HIS A 283 21.07 -12.23 10.43
N MET A 284 21.35 -11.33 11.35
CA MET A 284 21.84 -9.99 11.07
C MET A 284 23.29 -9.86 11.54
N CYS A 285 24.16 -9.43 10.65
CA CYS A 285 25.56 -9.09 10.96
C CYS A 285 25.72 -7.58 10.85
N TYR A 286 26.17 -6.95 11.90
CA TYR A 286 26.40 -5.51 11.95
C TYR A 286 27.88 -5.19 12.10
N PHE A 287 28.33 -4.27 11.28
CA PHE A 287 29.61 -3.66 11.46
C PHE A 287 29.42 -2.16 11.68
N ASP A 288 29.82 -1.69 12.84
CA ASP A 288 29.83 -0.28 13.19
C ASP A 288 31.18 0.32 12.80
N ILE A 289 31.16 1.20 11.82
CA ILE A 289 32.38 1.84 11.31
C ILE A 289 33.02 2.74 12.38
N SER A 290 32.21 3.43 13.17
CA SER A 290 32.70 4.41 14.13
C SER A 290 33.39 3.76 15.33
N SER A 291 32.80 2.70 15.84
CA SER A 291 33.34 1.95 16.99
C SER A 291 34.21 0.74 16.60
N GLN A 292 34.27 0.39 15.31
CA GLN A 292 34.94 -0.80 14.76
C GLN A 292 34.44 -2.11 15.42
N LYS A 293 33.19 -2.13 15.85
CA LYS A 293 32.59 -3.30 16.48
C LYS A 293 31.83 -4.13 15.44
N TYR A 294 31.94 -5.44 15.58
CA TYR A 294 31.14 -6.42 14.86
C TYR A 294 30.19 -7.09 15.86
N GLU A 295 28.91 -7.14 15.51
CA GLU A 295 27.89 -7.79 16.32
C GLU A 295 26.98 -8.65 15.45
N GLU A 296 26.43 -9.72 16.03
CA GLU A 296 25.47 -10.60 15.39
C GLU A 296 24.18 -10.63 16.19
N TYR A 297 23.07 -10.73 15.49
CA TYR A 297 21.76 -10.86 16.09
C TYR A 297 20.85 -11.72 15.23
N THR A 298 20.06 -12.59 15.84
CA THR A 298 19.05 -13.39 15.13
C THR A 298 17.67 -12.88 15.48
N TYR A 299 16.99 -12.33 14.49
CA TYR A 299 15.60 -11.93 14.60
C TYR A 299 14.67 -13.13 14.41
N ASP A 300 13.64 -13.26 15.26
CA ASP A 300 12.63 -14.30 15.21
C ASP A 300 11.23 -13.66 15.23
N MET A 301 10.53 -13.74 14.10
CA MET A 301 9.20 -13.15 13.92
C MET A 301 8.18 -13.74 14.91
N SER A 302 8.29 -15.01 15.26
CA SER A 302 7.33 -15.67 16.16
C SER A 302 7.28 -15.04 17.56
N LYS A 303 8.35 -14.39 17.97
CA LYS A 303 8.46 -13.70 19.26
C LYS A 303 7.84 -12.30 19.24
N THR A 304 7.78 -11.67 18.07
CA THR A 304 7.32 -10.28 17.94
C THR A 304 5.94 -10.16 17.32
N PHE A 305 5.46 -11.18 16.62
CA PHE A 305 4.20 -11.13 15.86
C PHE A 305 2.99 -10.75 16.72
N ASN A 306 2.84 -11.33 17.89
CA ASN A 306 1.71 -11.06 18.78
C ASN A 306 1.68 -9.61 19.32
N ASN A 307 2.80 -8.90 19.22
CA ASN A 307 2.94 -7.51 19.65
C ASN A 307 2.67 -6.52 18.52
N MET A 308 2.45 -7.03 17.32
CA MET A 308 2.14 -6.25 16.12
C MET A 308 0.64 -6.31 15.83
N SER A 309 0.10 -5.26 15.21
CA SER A 309 -1.23 -5.32 14.63
C SER A 309 -1.21 -6.23 13.40
N HIS A 310 -2.15 -7.16 13.30
CA HIS A 310 -2.25 -8.12 12.21
C HIS A 310 -3.70 -8.29 11.75
N LEU A 311 -3.89 -8.66 10.49
CA LEU A 311 -5.21 -8.75 9.84
C LEU A 311 -5.84 -10.13 10.03
N GLY A 312 -5.06 -11.19 9.92
CA GLY A 312 -5.55 -12.55 10.09
C GLY A 312 -5.45 -13.05 11.55
N SER A 313 -5.53 -14.35 11.72
CA SER A 313 -5.34 -15.02 12.99
C SER A 313 -3.84 -15.11 13.36
N GLN A 314 -3.48 -15.96 14.32
CA GLN A 314 -2.09 -16.20 14.69
C GLN A 314 -1.35 -16.99 13.59
N ILE A 315 -0.02 -16.86 13.54
CA ILE A 315 0.82 -17.69 12.65
C ILE A 315 0.68 -19.15 13.06
N THR A 316 0.03 -19.95 12.22
CA THR A 316 -0.16 -21.37 12.44
C THR A 316 0.83 -22.15 11.58
N LEU A 317 1.81 -22.80 12.23
CA LEU A 317 2.82 -23.61 11.55
C LEU A 317 2.75 -25.05 12.05
N ALA A 318 2.81 -26.02 11.16
CA ALA A 318 2.95 -27.43 11.50
C ALA A 318 4.31 -27.69 12.21
N LYS A 319 4.42 -28.81 12.94
CA LYS A 319 5.63 -29.13 13.72
C LYS A 319 6.93 -29.01 12.91
N TYR A 320 6.95 -29.59 11.72
CA TYR A 320 8.12 -29.53 10.83
C TYR A 320 8.43 -28.09 10.37
N GLN A 321 7.40 -27.32 10.03
CA GLN A 321 7.55 -25.93 9.64
C GLN A 321 8.08 -25.05 10.78
N LYS A 322 7.65 -25.32 12.02
CA LYS A 322 8.18 -24.63 13.21
C LYS A 322 9.67 -24.86 13.43
N GLU A 323 10.16 -26.04 13.11
CA GLU A 323 11.60 -26.35 13.19
C GLU A 323 12.39 -25.62 12.10
N LEU A 324 11.86 -25.54 10.87
CA LEU A 324 12.48 -24.78 9.79
C LEU A 324 12.45 -23.27 10.06
N ALA A 325 11.33 -22.73 10.55
CA ALA A 325 11.15 -21.32 10.84
C ALA A 325 12.10 -20.78 11.92
N LYS A 326 12.56 -21.64 12.85
CA LYS A 326 13.53 -21.25 13.87
C LYS A 326 14.95 -21.09 13.35
N ARG A 327 15.26 -21.67 12.20
CA ARG A 327 16.60 -21.56 11.59
C ARG A 327 16.67 -20.29 10.76
N PRO A 328 17.69 -19.44 10.99
CA PRO A 328 17.86 -18.26 10.15
C PRO A 328 18.07 -18.68 8.69
N SER A 329 17.11 -18.36 7.86
CA SER A 329 17.16 -18.71 6.44
C SER A 329 17.71 -17.57 5.58
N ARG A 330 17.77 -16.36 6.12
CA ARG A 330 18.34 -15.17 5.50
C ARG A 330 19.47 -14.63 6.36
N VAL A 331 20.57 -14.27 5.73
CA VAL A 331 21.69 -13.56 6.35
C VAL A 331 21.78 -12.16 5.73
N MET A 332 21.80 -11.15 6.56
CA MET A 332 21.96 -9.75 6.15
C MET A 332 23.18 -9.13 6.84
N SER A 333 24.04 -8.47 6.06
CA SER A 333 25.14 -7.69 6.59
C SER A 333 24.84 -6.20 6.41
N ILE A 334 24.96 -5.42 7.48
CA ILE A 334 24.67 -4.00 7.49
C ILE A 334 25.87 -3.24 8.06
N LEU A 335 26.29 -2.20 7.34
CA LEU A 335 27.21 -1.21 7.85
C LEU A 335 26.40 -0.14 8.58
N LEU A 336 26.74 0.09 9.84
CA LEU A 336 26.15 1.17 10.64
C LEU A 336 27.11 2.35 10.65
N ASP A 337 26.57 3.50 10.32
CA ASP A 337 27.22 4.79 10.49
C ASP A 337 26.25 5.69 11.27
N HIS A 338 26.49 5.77 12.59
CA HIS A 338 25.58 6.44 13.50
C HIS A 338 25.50 7.93 13.26
N GLU A 339 26.60 8.56 12.89
CA GLU A 339 26.62 9.99 12.64
C GLU A 339 25.84 10.36 11.37
N ALA A 340 25.76 9.43 10.40
CA ALA A 340 25.05 9.65 9.15
C ALA A 340 23.52 9.51 9.27
N TRP A 341 23.03 8.74 10.23
CA TRP A 341 21.60 8.38 10.27
C TRP A 341 20.84 8.94 11.45
N TYR A 342 21.53 9.26 12.55
CA TYR A 342 20.88 9.63 13.79
C TYR A 342 21.66 10.73 14.51
N SER A 343 21.00 11.59 15.27
CA SER A 343 21.68 12.55 16.13
C SER A 343 21.71 12.05 17.56
N GLY A 344 22.92 11.93 18.12
CA GLY A 344 23.12 11.41 19.47
C GLY A 344 22.37 12.17 20.57
N GLU A 345 22.19 13.49 20.40
CA GLU A 345 21.53 14.35 21.40
C GLU A 345 20.03 14.07 21.57
N ASP A 346 19.36 13.68 20.47
CA ASP A 346 17.90 13.50 20.49
C ASP A 346 17.45 12.12 20.97
N ILE A 347 18.39 11.19 21.12
CA ILE A 347 18.15 9.81 21.54
C ILE A 347 18.60 9.61 22.97
N ALA A 348 19.58 10.36 23.41
CA ALA A 348 20.04 10.37 24.79
C ALA A 348 19.02 10.95 25.78
N ASN A 349 17.93 11.56 25.29
CA ASN A 349 16.90 12.15 26.11
C ASN A 349 15.51 11.66 25.72
N PRO A 350 15.17 10.41 25.93
CA PRO A 350 13.78 10.05 26.07
C PRO A 350 13.33 10.70 27.38
N GLU A 351 12.25 11.44 27.36
CA GLU A 351 11.62 12.08 28.51
C GLU A 351 11.36 11.12 29.69
N GLU A 352 11.74 9.87 29.58
CA GLU A 352 11.58 8.78 30.53
C GLU A 352 12.88 8.06 30.84
N GLY A 353 13.95 8.78 31.07
CA GLY A 353 15.08 8.31 31.88
C GLY A 353 15.72 6.96 31.51
N GLY A 354 16.18 6.77 30.31
CA GLY A 354 16.97 5.60 29.94
C GLY A 354 18.09 6.00 29.00
N ASP A 355 19.30 5.57 29.29
CA ASP A 355 20.46 5.64 28.40
C ASP A 355 20.24 4.83 27.14
N ALA A 356 19.45 5.39 26.20
CA ALA A 356 19.27 4.82 24.89
C ALA A 356 20.60 4.92 24.13
N GLN A 357 21.45 3.94 24.27
CA GLN A 357 22.62 3.82 23.43
C GLN A 357 22.18 3.53 22.01
N PHE A 358 22.54 4.47 21.19
CA PHE A 358 22.04 4.73 19.87
C PHE A 358 22.21 3.65 18.79
N PRO A 359 23.27 2.85 18.72
CA PRO A 359 23.42 1.87 17.63
C PRO A 359 22.38 0.78 17.59
N ASP A 360 21.71 0.53 18.70
CA ASP A 360 20.98 -0.70 18.90
C ASP A 360 19.66 -0.79 18.11
N TYR A 361 19.04 0.34 17.77
CA TYR A 361 17.75 0.30 17.09
C TYR A 361 17.82 -0.26 15.66
N ALA A 362 18.77 0.18 14.87
CA ALA A 362 18.87 -0.20 13.47
C ALA A 362 19.02 -1.71 13.30
N LYS A 363 19.75 -2.37 14.20
CA LYS A 363 19.97 -3.81 14.13
C LYS A 363 18.69 -4.61 14.39
N TYR A 364 17.83 -4.15 15.29
CA TYR A 364 16.58 -4.85 15.59
C TYR A 364 15.46 -4.50 14.62
N TYR A 365 15.29 -3.22 14.37
CA TYR A 365 14.16 -2.74 13.57
C TYR A 365 14.30 -2.96 12.07
N THR A 366 15.50 -3.05 11.54
CA THR A 366 15.69 -3.36 10.12
C THR A 366 15.17 -4.75 9.77
N ALA A 367 15.51 -5.76 10.57
CA ALA A 367 15.02 -7.13 10.38
C ALA A 367 13.50 -7.21 10.54
N GLN A 368 12.95 -6.53 11.55
CA GLN A 368 11.52 -6.45 11.79
C GLN A 368 10.77 -5.82 10.61
N SER A 369 11.23 -4.66 10.15
CA SER A 369 10.62 -3.93 9.03
C SER A 369 10.57 -4.78 7.76
N ILE A 370 11.67 -5.42 7.40
CA ILE A 370 11.75 -6.25 6.21
C ILE A 370 10.90 -7.51 6.35
N GLY A 371 11.01 -8.20 7.49
CA GLY A 371 10.22 -9.40 7.76
C GLY A 371 8.72 -9.10 7.76
N ARG A 372 8.31 -7.98 8.33
CA ARG A 372 6.91 -7.54 8.36
C ARG A 372 6.37 -7.26 6.95
N ARG A 373 7.16 -6.59 6.10
CA ARG A 373 6.76 -6.32 4.72
C ARG A 373 6.48 -7.62 3.94
N TYR A 374 7.38 -8.59 4.01
CA TYR A 374 7.17 -9.87 3.34
C TYR A 374 6.02 -10.68 3.96
N LEU A 375 5.79 -10.52 5.27
CA LEU A 375 4.68 -11.19 5.93
C LEU A 375 3.33 -10.67 5.45
N MET A 376 3.20 -9.38 5.15
CA MET A 376 1.97 -8.77 4.61
C MET A 376 1.49 -9.42 3.33
N ASP A 377 2.41 -9.94 2.52
CA ASP A 377 2.13 -10.61 1.24
C ASP A 377 1.88 -12.12 1.38
N THR A 378 1.62 -12.60 2.62
CA THR A 378 1.44 -14.05 2.86
C THR A 378 0.22 -14.63 2.17
N HIS A 379 -0.87 -13.89 2.14
CA HIS A 379 -2.11 -14.32 1.50
C HIS A 379 -2.65 -13.19 0.61
N LYS A 380 -2.79 -13.50 -0.67
CA LYS A 380 -3.22 -12.53 -1.69
C LYS A 380 -4.48 -13.03 -2.38
N VAL A 381 -5.46 -12.15 -2.49
CA VAL A 381 -6.70 -12.40 -3.20
C VAL A 381 -6.98 -11.26 -4.15
N GLN A 382 -7.20 -11.59 -5.41
CA GLN A 382 -7.70 -10.63 -6.39
C GLN A 382 -9.21 -10.77 -6.49
N ILE A 383 -9.92 -9.66 -6.41
CA ILE A 383 -11.37 -9.64 -6.56
C ILE A 383 -11.80 -8.59 -7.57
N GLN A 384 -12.92 -8.87 -8.24
CA GLN A 384 -13.63 -7.92 -9.09
C GLN A 384 -15.00 -7.63 -8.48
N ILE A 385 -15.32 -6.33 -8.38
CA ILE A 385 -16.58 -5.84 -7.83
C ILE A 385 -17.21 -4.80 -8.77
N ALA A 386 -18.46 -4.47 -8.56
CA ALA A 386 -19.07 -3.30 -9.17
C ALA A 386 -18.26 -2.04 -8.84
N GLY A 387 -18.26 -1.06 -9.72
CA GLY A 387 -17.43 0.14 -9.56
C GLY A 387 -17.73 0.90 -8.27
N ASN A 388 -16.73 1.04 -7.41
CA ASN A 388 -16.82 1.77 -6.15
C ASN A 388 -15.65 2.77 -6.07
N SER A 389 -15.93 4.05 -6.38
CA SER A 389 -14.95 5.13 -6.35
C SER A 389 -14.58 5.60 -4.93
N ASP A 390 -15.27 5.10 -3.89
CA ASP A 390 -14.97 5.48 -2.50
C ASP A 390 -13.75 4.73 -1.97
N LEU A 391 -13.50 3.53 -2.50
CA LEU A 391 -12.34 2.72 -2.12
C LEU A 391 -11.02 3.35 -2.57
N LYS A 392 -9.99 3.15 -1.75
CA LYS A 392 -8.61 3.57 -2.00
C LYS A 392 -7.63 2.56 -1.42
N VAL A 393 -6.39 2.58 -1.88
CA VAL A 393 -5.35 1.74 -1.28
C VAL A 393 -5.04 2.17 0.14
N GLY A 394 -4.72 1.20 0.99
CA GLY A 394 -4.55 1.40 2.42
C GLY A 394 -5.85 1.25 3.23
N ASP A 395 -7.01 1.20 2.57
CA ASP A 395 -8.28 0.86 3.22
C ASP A 395 -8.37 -0.64 3.50
N LYS A 396 -9.22 -0.99 4.45
CA LYS A 396 -9.55 -2.39 4.77
C LYS A 396 -10.96 -2.72 4.35
N ILE A 397 -11.14 -3.90 3.81
CA ILE A 397 -12.44 -4.49 3.52
C ILE A 397 -12.53 -5.89 4.10
N LYS A 398 -13.74 -6.33 4.38
CA LYS A 398 -14.01 -7.71 4.77
C LYS A 398 -14.60 -8.46 3.58
N ILE A 399 -14.05 -9.63 3.29
CA ILE A 399 -14.58 -10.51 2.25
C ILE A 399 -15.13 -11.80 2.87
N MET A 400 -16.22 -12.29 2.32
CA MET A 400 -16.87 -13.53 2.72
C MET A 400 -16.98 -14.44 1.49
N LEU A 401 -16.10 -15.44 1.43
CA LEU A 401 -15.99 -16.38 0.33
C LEU A 401 -16.74 -17.68 0.68
N PRO A 402 -17.44 -18.30 -0.28
CA PRO A 402 -18.21 -19.50 -0.03
C PRO A 402 -17.28 -20.69 0.26
N ASN A 403 -17.68 -21.49 1.23
CA ASN A 403 -16.99 -22.75 1.48
C ASN A 403 -17.27 -23.76 0.35
N MET A 404 -16.23 -24.33 -0.25
CA MET A 404 -16.30 -25.29 -1.37
C MET A 404 -16.50 -26.73 -0.90
N VAL A 405 -17.38 -26.94 0.07
CA VAL A 405 -17.76 -28.26 0.59
C VAL A 405 -19.09 -28.73 0.01
N ALA A 406 -19.44 -30.00 0.25
CA ALA A 406 -20.71 -30.57 -0.15
C ALA A 406 -21.90 -29.79 0.44
N GLU A 407 -23.01 -29.71 -0.28
CA GLU A 407 -24.17 -28.86 0.03
C GLU A 407 -24.70 -28.99 1.48
N LYS A 408 -24.73 -30.20 2.02
CA LYS A 408 -25.16 -30.44 3.40
C LYS A 408 -24.21 -29.81 4.46
N LEU A 409 -22.92 -29.78 4.19
CA LEU A 409 -21.94 -29.17 5.10
C LEU A 409 -21.89 -27.66 4.94
N ARG A 410 -22.31 -27.14 3.78
CA ARG A 410 -22.38 -25.71 3.51
C ARG A 410 -23.49 -25.01 4.30
N GLU A 411 -24.56 -25.71 4.69
CA GLU A 411 -25.60 -25.17 5.57
C GLU A 411 -25.04 -24.88 6.98
N GLU A 412 -24.09 -25.70 7.46
CA GLU A 412 -23.45 -25.53 8.79
C GLU A 412 -22.29 -24.52 8.72
N GLN A 413 -21.51 -24.54 7.65
CA GLN A 413 -20.33 -23.68 7.43
C GLN A 413 -20.40 -23.03 6.04
N PRO A 414 -21.18 -21.94 5.89
CA PRO A 414 -21.41 -21.33 4.57
C PRO A 414 -20.17 -20.65 3.97
N TYR A 415 -19.23 -20.22 4.81
CA TYR A 415 -18.05 -19.48 4.39
C TYR A 415 -16.76 -20.23 4.72
N ASP A 416 -15.77 -20.04 3.88
CA ASP A 416 -14.40 -20.49 4.10
C ASP A 416 -13.75 -19.61 5.18
N GLU A 417 -13.49 -20.17 6.36
CA GLU A 417 -12.93 -19.46 7.50
C GLU A 417 -11.44 -19.09 7.30
N GLU A 418 -10.71 -19.83 6.48
CA GLU A 418 -9.29 -19.55 6.21
C GLU A 418 -9.13 -18.40 5.21
N ALA A 419 -9.99 -18.35 4.19
CA ALA A 419 -9.92 -17.34 3.13
C ALA A 419 -10.82 -16.12 3.39
N SER A 420 -11.85 -16.24 4.22
CA SER A 420 -12.70 -15.09 4.58
C SER A 420 -12.06 -14.24 5.69
N GLY A 421 -12.50 -13.00 5.84
CA GLY A 421 -12.03 -12.08 6.89
C GLY A 421 -11.59 -10.72 6.35
N THR A 422 -10.89 -9.96 7.18
CA THR A 422 -10.44 -8.61 6.87
C THR A 422 -9.13 -8.63 6.09
N TYR A 423 -9.08 -7.83 5.03
CA TYR A 423 -7.95 -7.64 4.14
C TYR A 423 -7.62 -6.16 3.97
N LEU A 424 -6.35 -5.87 3.73
CA LEU A 424 -5.87 -4.57 3.30
C LEU A 424 -5.93 -4.50 1.77
N ILE A 425 -6.41 -3.39 1.23
CA ILE A 425 -6.35 -3.11 -0.21
C ILE A 425 -4.92 -2.69 -0.53
N ALA A 426 -4.17 -3.59 -1.18
CA ALA A 426 -2.79 -3.32 -1.59
C ALA A 426 -2.72 -2.60 -2.92
N ALA A 427 -3.52 -3.03 -3.88
CA ALA A 427 -3.64 -2.34 -5.14
C ALA A 427 -5.10 -2.31 -5.60
N LEU A 428 -5.45 -1.28 -6.35
CA LEU A 428 -6.75 -1.18 -6.97
C LEU A 428 -6.65 -0.66 -8.40
N SER A 429 -7.62 -1.04 -9.22
CA SER A 429 -7.86 -0.40 -10.50
C SER A 429 -9.34 -0.04 -10.65
N HIS A 430 -9.60 1.24 -10.88
CA HIS A 430 -10.91 1.75 -11.29
C HIS A 430 -10.97 1.79 -12.81
N ASN A 431 -11.82 0.95 -13.40
CA ASN A 431 -11.90 0.75 -14.84
C ASN A 431 -13.20 1.32 -15.38
N PHE A 432 -13.09 2.38 -16.15
CA PHE A 432 -14.20 3.08 -16.79
C PHE A 432 -14.18 2.78 -18.30
N ALA A 433 -15.01 1.86 -18.74
CA ALA A 433 -15.22 1.59 -20.15
C ALA A 433 -16.27 2.58 -20.69
N PHE A 434 -15.85 3.53 -21.54
CA PHE A 434 -16.73 4.54 -22.12
C PHE A 434 -17.66 3.93 -23.17
N ILE A 435 -17.18 2.90 -23.85
CA ILE A 435 -17.92 2.13 -24.83
C ILE A 435 -17.67 0.65 -24.54
N ASN A 436 -18.72 -0.12 -24.22
CA ASN A 436 -18.66 -1.58 -24.15
C ASN A 436 -19.38 -2.21 -25.35
N ASP A 437 -19.33 -3.54 -25.45
CA ASP A 437 -19.99 -4.31 -26.54
C ASP A 437 -21.51 -4.07 -26.59
N ALA A 438 -22.12 -3.67 -25.48
CA ALA A 438 -23.54 -3.31 -25.38
C ALA A 438 -23.82 -1.83 -25.66
N GLY A 439 -22.78 -1.02 -25.98
CA GLY A 439 -22.88 0.41 -26.28
C GLY A 439 -23.22 1.31 -25.09
N SER A 440 -23.04 0.83 -23.85
CA SER A 440 -23.29 1.62 -22.64
C SER A 440 -22.02 1.73 -21.78
N PRO A 441 -21.79 2.88 -21.09
CA PRO A 441 -20.68 3.00 -20.16
C PRO A 441 -20.75 1.99 -19.03
N GLU A 442 -19.59 1.43 -18.66
CA GLU A 442 -19.49 0.45 -17.57
C GLU A 442 -18.32 0.79 -16.64
N PHE A 443 -18.55 0.73 -15.33
CA PHE A 443 -17.56 0.94 -14.29
C PHE A 443 -17.43 -0.29 -13.40
N PHE A 444 -16.22 -0.82 -13.29
CA PHE A 444 -15.90 -1.91 -12.38
C PHE A 444 -14.57 -1.64 -11.68
N THR A 445 -14.40 -2.20 -10.49
CA THR A 445 -13.19 -2.07 -9.70
C THR A 445 -12.56 -3.44 -9.47
N ASN A 446 -11.27 -3.56 -9.77
CA ASN A 446 -10.49 -4.73 -9.38
C ASN A 446 -9.63 -4.33 -8.17
N LEU A 447 -9.56 -5.23 -7.19
CA LEU A 447 -8.79 -5.06 -5.98
C LEU A 447 -7.80 -6.20 -5.83
N GLU A 448 -6.58 -5.87 -5.47
CA GLU A 448 -5.61 -6.81 -4.90
C GLU A 448 -5.61 -6.65 -3.40
N LEU A 449 -5.97 -7.70 -2.71
CA LEU A 449 -6.13 -7.75 -1.27
C LEU A 449 -5.01 -8.57 -0.66
N ILE A 450 -4.40 -8.06 0.40
CA ILE A 450 -3.33 -8.76 1.11
C ILE A 450 -3.68 -8.94 2.58
N ARG A 451 -3.10 -10.00 3.14
CA ARG A 451 -3.24 -10.32 4.56
C ARG A 451 -2.01 -11.07 5.05
N ASP A 452 -1.56 -10.74 6.24
CA ASP A 452 -0.35 -11.26 6.86
C ASP A 452 -0.45 -12.72 7.32
N THR A 453 -1.65 -13.17 7.72
CA THR A 453 -1.89 -14.56 8.14
C THR A 453 -3.27 -15.03 7.69
N MET A 454 -3.49 -16.34 7.65
CA MET A 454 -4.79 -16.95 7.34
C MET A 454 -5.71 -16.95 8.57
N GLY A 455 -6.98 -17.24 8.34
CA GLY A 455 -8.00 -17.37 9.36
C GLY A 455 -8.65 -16.06 9.81
N ILE A 456 -9.84 -16.16 10.37
CA ILE A 456 -10.62 -15.02 10.84
C ILE A 456 -10.18 -14.65 12.25
N LYS A 457 -9.90 -13.38 12.53
CA LYS A 457 -9.66 -12.91 13.90
C LYS A 457 -10.93 -13.08 14.75
N GLU A 458 -10.76 -13.27 16.06
CA GLU A 458 -11.87 -13.42 17.00
C GLU A 458 -12.89 -12.28 16.96
N TYR A 459 -12.46 -11.05 16.69
CA TYR A 459 -13.38 -9.92 16.58
C TYR A 459 -14.23 -9.98 15.31
N ASP A 460 -13.72 -10.57 14.23
CA ASP A 460 -14.46 -10.76 12.97
C ASP A 460 -15.56 -11.82 13.13
N SER A 461 -15.37 -12.81 13.99
CA SER A 461 -16.33 -13.88 14.25
C SER A 461 -17.56 -13.41 15.02
N LYS A 462 -17.49 -12.28 15.73
CA LYS A 462 -18.63 -11.72 16.50
C LYS A 462 -19.65 -10.99 15.64
N VAL A 463 -19.34 -10.73 14.38
CA VAL A 463 -20.25 -10.10 13.41
C VAL A 463 -20.92 -11.21 12.59
N LYS A 464 -21.87 -11.92 13.21
CA LYS A 464 -22.75 -12.87 12.52
C LYS A 464 -24.05 -12.21 12.14
#